data_b5893fd55ab53a874e4a770d10c50e46
#
_entry.id   b5893fd55ab53a874e4a770d10c50e46
#
_cell.length_a   1.000
_cell.length_b   1.000
_cell.length_c   1.000
_cell.angle_alpha   90.00
_cell.angle_beta   90.00
_cell.angle_gamma   90.00
#
_symmetry.space_group_name_H-M   'P 1'
#
loop_
_entity.id
_entity.type
_entity.pdbx_description
1 polymer ?
#
loop_
_entity_poly.entity_id
_entity_poly.type
_entity_poly.pdbx_seq_one_letter_code
_entity_poly.pdbx_strand_id
1 'polypeptide(L)'
;MLTILDWTSLTIIMLAGIPHGALDYELIKQRKILKDATFLILYIGLTFLGVVSWLLQPTIALLLFLAITTIHFGRSDPLQFKFNRAKIKLTFWSMLCFQGGVVTVLVPVAKWEFVAPLFEYLGTDAKIFQAMAPAFFLLWVICGLISLKSLFEDKNYSSFGLTTAMLITAILLPPLLSFAIYFCGLHSFGHYQRGMQYLKRSLKSPSPRLMTLTLLAWISMAGLTYVLRFNATIEASVIGGVFILLFALTLPHMLIIDLLLPRIDPYWSPIPKPLLNHTLSKEAEKSR
;
A
#
# COMPACT_ATOMS: atom_id res chain seq x y z
N MET A 1 24.15 -10.18 4.43
CA MET A 1 24.27 -10.07 2.94
C MET A 1 22.96 -10.45 2.30
N LEU A 2 22.50 -9.64 1.37
CA LEU A 2 21.32 -9.94 0.56
C LEU A 2 21.64 -11.07 -0.42
N THR A 3 20.69 -11.98 -0.62
CA THR A 3 20.76 -13.06 -1.61
C THR A 3 20.44 -12.52 -3.02
N ILE A 4 20.74 -13.32 -4.06
CA ILE A 4 20.33 -13.00 -5.44
C ILE A 4 18.82 -12.80 -5.53
N LEU A 5 18.06 -13.59 -4.78
CA LEU A 5 16.60 -13.50 -4.75
C LEU A 5 16.11 -12.19 -4.13
N ASP A 6 16.80 -11.68 -3.10
CA ASP A 6 16.50 -10.38 -2.50
C ASP A 6 16.76 -9.23 -3.48
N TRP A 7 17.90 -9.26 -4.19
CA TRP A 7 18.21 -8.29 -5.23
C TRP A 7 17.20 -8.30 -6.38
N THR A 8 16.79 -9.49 -6.81
CA THR A 8 15.75 -9.66 -7.84
C THR A 8 14.42 -9.09 -7.34
N SER A 9 14.03 -9.37 -6.10
CA SER A 9 12.81 -8.85 -5.50
C SER A 9 12.80 -7.33 -5.40
N LEU A 10 13.91 -6.72 -4.96
CA LEU A 10 14.06 -5.25 -4.95
C LEU A 10 13.95 -4.67 -6.35
N THR A 11 14.56 -5.30 -7.34
CA THR A 11 14.47 -4.86 -8.75
C THR A 11 13.04 -4.91 -9.26
N ILE A 12 12.27 -5.96 -8.95
CA ILE A 12 10.85 -6.08 -9.32
C ILE A 12 10.03 -4.98 -8.62
N ILE A 13 10.26 -4.73 -7.32
CA ILE A 13 9.59 -3.66 -6.57
C ILE A 13 9.83 -2.30 -7.24
N MET A 14 11.07 -2.03 -7.64
CA MET A 14 11.43 -0.78 -8.31
C MET A 14 10.79 -0.62 -9.69
N LEU A 15 10.84 -1.67 -10.50
CA LEU A 15 10.41 -1.57 -11.90
C LEU A 15 8.89 -1.70 -12.06
N ALA A 16 8.24 -2.55 -11.29
CA ALA A 16 6.81 -2.84 -11.42
C ALA A 16 5.96 -2.20 -10.31
N GLY A 17 6.53 -1.97 -9.12
CA GLY A 17 5.81 -1.41 -7.98
C GLY A 17 5.66 0.11 -8.06
N ILE A 18 6.76 0.84 -8.21
CA ILE A 18 6.78 2.31 -8.18
C ILE A 18 5.88 2.98 -9.24
N PRO A 19 5.80 2.47 -10.49
CA PRO A 19 5.04 3.14 -11.55
C PRO A 19 3.55 3.34 -11.29
N HIS A 20 2.92 2.52 -10.39
CA HIS A 20 1.48 2.64 -10.18
C HIS A 20 1.05 4.01 -9.61
N GLY A 21 1.87 4.63 -8.76
CA GLY A 21 1.60 5.96 -8.20
C GLY A 21 1.69 7.10 -9.23
N ALA A 22 2.34 6.87 -10.38
CA ALA A 22 2.38 7.86 -11.45
C ALA A 22 1.00 8.13 -12.08
N LEU A 23 0.01 7.24 -11.89
CA LEU A 23 -1.38 7.45 -12.31
C LEU A 23 -2.10 8.54 -11.54
N ASP A 24 -1.68 8.86 -10.33
CA ASP A 24 -2.35 9.84 -9.44
C ASP A 24 -2.60 11.17 -10.13
N TYR A 25 -1.61 11.66 -10.87
CA TYR A 25 -1.72 12.90 -11.63
C TYR A 25 -2.84 12.84 -12.68
N GLU A 26 -2.92 11.76 -13.44
CA GLU A 26 -3.93 11.60 -14.49
C GLU A 26 -5.35 11.48 -13.90
N LEU A 27 -5.48 10.80 -12.75
CA LEU A 27 -6.75 10.66 -12.03
C LEU A 27 -7.26 12.00 -11.52
N ILE A 28 -6.40 12.79 -10.88
CA ILE A 28 -6.71 14.13 -10.37
C ILE A 28 -7.06 15.10 -11.51
N LYS A 29 -6.29 15.04 -12.59
CA LYS A 29 -6.50 15.88 -13.78
C LYS A 29 -7.81 15.58 -14.48
N GLN A 30 -8.18 14.31 -14.65
CA GLN A 30 -9.45 13.93 -15.27
C GLN A 30 -10.66 14.51 -14.54
N ARG A 31 -10.60 14.64 -13.22
CA ARG A 31 -11.66 15.21 -12.39
C ARG A 31 -11.52 16.70 -12.14
N LYS A 32 -10.46 17.35 -12.65
CA LYS A 32 -10.16 18.78 -12.44
C LYS A 32 -10.18 19.17 -10.95
N ILE A 33 -9.73 18.28 -10.07
CA ILE A 33 -9.76 18.46 -8.62
C ILE A 33 -8.77 19.54 -8.19
N LEU A 34 -7.57 19.52 -8.77
CA LEU A 34 -6.50 20.47 -8.50
C LEU A 34 -5.93 21.02 -9.80
N LYS A 35 -5.40 22.25 -9.75
CA LYS A 35 -4.55 22.78 -10.82
C LYS A 35 -3.23 22.02 -10.84
N ASP A 36 -2.63 21.87 -12.03
CA ASP A 36 -1.38 21.09 -12.23
C ASP A 36 -0.26 21.54 -11.27
N ALA A 37 -0.05 22.86 -11.13
CA ALA A 37 0.97 23.39 -10.22
C ALA A 37 0.67 23.08 -8.75
N THR A 38 -0.57 23.22 -8.30
CA THR A 38 -0.99 22.90 -6.93
C THR A 38 -0.79 21.42 -6.62
N PHE A 39 -1.17 20.53 -7.56
CA PHE A 39 -0.93 19.10 -7.43
C PHE A 39 0.55 18.80 -7.24
N LEU A 40 1.41 19.32 -8.12
CA LEU A 40 2.86 19.07 -8.08
C LEU A 40 3.49 19.60 -6.79
N ILE A 41 3.14 20.81 -6.35
CA ILE A 41 3.66 21.38 -5.10
C ILE A 41 3.26 20.52 -3.90
N LEU A 42 2.01 20.09 -3.80
CA LEU A 42 1.54 19.25 -2.70
C LEU A 42 2.17 17.86 -2.76
N TYR A 43 2.25 17.24 -3.95
CA TYR A 43 2.81 15.90 -4.12
C TYR A 43 4.29 15.87 -3.76
N ILE A 44 5.08 16.79 -4.32
CA ILE A 44 6.52 16.91 -4.05
C ILE A 44 6.75 17.31 -2.58
N GLY A 45 5.98 18.26 -2.05
CA GLY A 45 6.09 18.72 -0.68
C GLY A 45 5.83 17.59 0.34
N LEU A 46 4.78 16.78 0.14
CA LEU A 46 4.49 15.63 1.01
C LEU A 46 5.54 14.53 0.85
N THR A 47 6.01 14.27 -0.37
CA THR A 47 7.11 13.31 -0.59
C THR A 47 8.39 13.77 0.10
N PHE A 48 8.77 15.03 -0.03
CA PHE A 48 9.93 15.60 0.66
C PHE A 48 9.77 15.49 2.19
N LEU A 49 8.61 15.86 2.73
CA LEU A 49 8.30 15.73 4.16
C LEU A 49 8.44 14.26 4.61
N GLY A 50 7.99 13.29 3.81
CA GLY A 50 8.15 11.87 4.08
C GLY A 50 9.62 11.46 4.17
N VAL A 51 10.45 11.87 3.22
CA VAL A 51 11.90 11.60 3.26
C VAL A 51 12.53 12.22 4.51
N VAL A 52 12.28 13.50 4.76
CA VAL A 52 12.85 14.21 5.93
C VAL A 52 12.40 13.56 7.24
N SER A 53 11.12 13.24 7.39
CA SER A 53 10.62 12.59 8.61
C SER A 53 11.27 11.21 8.84
N TRP A 54 11.53 10.45 7.78
CA TRP A 54 12.27 9.19 7.90
C TRP A 54 13.71 9.39 8.34
N LEU A 55 14.42 10.33 7.72
CA LEU A 55 15.82 10.62 8.07
C LEU A 55 15.98 11.14 9.49
N LEU A 56 14.99 11.86 10.02
CA LEU A 56 15.01 12.38 11.40
C LEU A 56 14.58 11.33 12.44
N GLN A 57 13.58 10.49 12.12
CA GLN A 57 12.95 9.56 13.06
C GLN A 57 12.62 8.23 12.38
N PRO A 58 13.61 7.43 11.97
CA PRO A 58 13.40 6.25 11.15
C PRO A 58 12.46 5.21 11.79
N THR A 59 12.54 4.97 13.09
CA THR A 59 11.67 4.02 13.79
C THR A 59 10.21 4.44 13.76
N ILE A 60 9.92 5.73 14.02
CA ILE A 60 8.55 6.25 13.94
C ILE A 60 8.05 6.23 12.51
N ALA A 61 8.88 6.60 11.55
CA ALA A 61 8.54 6.59 10.13
C ALA A 61 8.20 5.18 9.63
N LEU A 62 8.99 4.16 10.02
CA LEU A 62 8.68 2.77 9.67
C LEU A 62 7.39 2.28 10.33
N LEU A 63 7.13 2.59 11.60
CA LEU A 63 5.85 2.26 12.27
C LEU A 63 4.67 2.89 11.55
N LEU A 64 4.77 4.16 11.19
CA LEU A 64 3.75 4.85 10.39
C LEU A 64 3.60 4.23 9.02
N PHE A 65 4.71 3.90 8.34
CA PHE A 65 4.68 3.25 7.03
C PHE A 65 3.92 1.91 7.09
N LEU A 66 4.24 1.06 8.04
CA LEU A 66 3.55 -0.23 8.22
C LEU A 66 2.05 -0.02 8.50
N ALA A 67 1.69 0.94 9.36
CA ALA A 67 0.31 1.23 9.72
C ALA A 67 -0.49 1.77 8.52
N ILE A 68 0.02 2.81 7.84
CA ILE A 68 -0.67 3.40 6.68
C ILE A 68 -0.75 2.43 5.51
N THR A 69 0.30 1.63 5.29
CA THR A 69 0.32 0.60 4.25
C THR A 69 -0.69 -0.50 4.53
N THR A 70 -0.85 -0.92 5.80
CA THR A 70 -1.91 -1.87 6.20
C THR A 70 -3.29 -1.34 5.82
N ILE A 71 -3.57 -0.07 6.12
CA ILE A 71 -4.85 0.57 5.78
C ILE A 71 -5.00 0.68 4.27
N HIS A 72 -3.98 1.13 3.58
CA HIS A 72 -4.00 1.36 2.13
C HIS A 72 -4.21 0.06 1.34
N PHE A 73 -3.43 -0.96 1.63
CA PHE A 73 -3.58 -2.26 0.96
C PHE A 73 -4.95 -2.89 1.27
N GLY A 74 -5.38 -2.86 2.52
CA GLY A 74 -6.68 -3.38 2.89
C GLY A 74 -7.87 -2.64 2.27
N ARG A 75 -7.72 -1.36 1.92
CA ARG A 75 -8.73 -0.57 1.21
C ARG A 75 -8.65 -0.70 -0.30
N SER A 76 -7.44 -0.72 -0.84
CA SER A 76 -7.19 -0.65 -2.29
C SER A 76 -7.32 -1.99 -2.98
N ASP A 77 -7.12 -3.09 -2.24
CA ASP A 77 -7.15 -4.44 -2.77
C ASP A 77 -8.44 -5.17 -2.36
N PRO A 78 -9.61 -4.68 -2.83
CA PRO A 78 -10.86 -5.28 -2.44
C PRO A 78 -10.95 -6.68 -3.03
N LEU A 79 -10.85 -7.66 -2.19
CA LEU A 79 -11.52 -8.92 -2.44
C LEU A 79 -13.00 -8.55 -2.51
N GLN A 80 -13.66 -8.80 -3.65
CA GLN A 80 -15.05 -8.39 -3.87
C GLN A 80 -15.98 -9.11 -2.89
N PHE A 81 -16.33 -8.41 -1.81
CA PHE A 81 -17.22 -8.96 -0.78
C PHE A 81 -18.67 -8.58 -1.06
N LYS A 82 -19.54 -9.57 -1.05
CA LYS A 82 -20.98 -9.34 -0.88
C LYS A 82 -21.25 -9.27 0.61
N PHE A 83 -21.36 -8.05 1.16
CA PHE A 83 -21.62 -7.86 2.59
C PHE A 83 -23.11 -7.95 2.96
N ASN A 84 -23.40 -8.62 4.07
CA ASN A 84 -24.68 -8.48 4.75
C ASN A 84 -24.72 -7.15 5.53
N ARG A 85 -25.72 -6.32 5.26
CA ARG A 85 -25.84 -4.92 5.73
C ARG A 85 -25.68 -4.71 7.25
N ALA A 86 -26.06 -5.68 8.08
CA ALA A 86 -26.02 -5.55 9.55
C ALA A 86 -24.59 -5.71 10.13
N LYS A 87 -23.67 -6.39 9.44
CA LYS A 87 -22.33 -6.72 9.93
C LYS A 87 -21.21 -5.83 9.33
N ILE A 88 -21.56 -4.84 8.52
CA ILE A 88 -20.65 -4.13 7.60
C ILE A 88 -19.44 -3.51 8.27
N LYS A 89 -19.59 -2.78 9.38
CA LYS A 89 -18.49 -2.00 9.96
C LYS A 89 -17.37 -2.88 10.51
N LEU A 90 -17.70 -3.82 11.40
CA LEU A 90 -16.69 -4.67 12.03
C LEU A 90 -16.00 -5.58 11.03
N THR A 91 -16.76 -6.23 10.15
CA THR A 91 -16.22 -7.11 9.12
C THR A 91 -15.33 -6.33 8.13
N PHE A 92 -15.77 -5.14 7.71
CA PHE A 92 -14.97 -4.30 6.81
C PHE A 92 -13.60 -3.94 7.42
N TRP A 93 -13.57 -3.46 8.67
CA TRP A 93 -12.31 -3.10 9.32
C TRP A 93 -11.42 -4.33 9.59
N SER A 94 -12.04 -5.44 9.98
CA SER A 94 -11.31 -6.70 10.19
C SER A 94 -10.65 -7.18 8.89
N MET A 95 -11.38 -7.12 7.77
CA MET A 95 -10.82 -7.52 6.48
C MET A 95 -9.71 -6.59 6.01
N LEU A 96 -9.88 -5.28 6.21
CA LEU A 96 -8.86 -4.29 5.91
C LEU A 96 -7.57 -4.59 6.67
N CYS A 97 -7.67 -4.78 8.00
CA CYS A 97 -6.52 -5.12 8.85
C CYS A 97 -5.91 -6.48 8.48
N PHE A 98 -6.75 -7.47 8.20
CA PHE A 98 -6.28 -8.82 7.86
C PHE A 98 -5.53 -8.85 6.54
N GLN A 99 -6.08 -8.30 5.47
CA GLN A 99 -5.46 -8.31 4.16
C GLN A 99 -4.21 -7.43 4.08
N GLY A 100 -4.32 -6.17 4.51
CA GLY A 100 -3.18 -5.27 4.53
C GLY A 100 -2.09 -5.74 5.48
N GLY A 101 -2.46 -6.42 6.56
CA GLY A 101 -1.54 -6.98 7.54
C GLY A 101 -0.75 -8.23 7.08
N VAL A 102 -1.08 -8.84 5.94
CA VAL A 102 -0.32 -10.00 5.44
C VAL A 102 1.16 -9.65 5.28
N VAL A 103 1.49 -8.55 4.62
CA VAL A 103 2.88 -8.15 4.37
C VAL A 103 3.45 -7.21 5.44
N THR A 104 2.59 -6.53 6.21
CA THR A 104 3.04 -5.57 7.22
C THR A 104 3.09 -6.14 8.64
N VAL A 105 2.39 -7.24 8.90
CA VAL A 105 2.36 -7.91 10.21
C VAL A 105 2.79 -9.36 10.10
N LEU A 106 2.13 -10.19 9.26
CA LEU A 106 2.42 -11.63 9.20
C LEU A 106 3.84 -11.89 8.72
N VAL A 107 4.28 -11.29 7.61
CA VAL A 107 5.64 -11.51 7.08
C VAL A 107 6.72 -11.12 8.11
N PRO A 108 6.69 -9.92 8.74
CA PRO A 108 7.65 -9.58 9.79
C PRO A 108 7.64 -10.54 10.97
N VAL A 109 6.48 -10.96 11.45
CA VAL A 109 6.38 -11.87 12.61
C VAL A 109 6.86 -13.28 12.24
N ALA A 110 6.41 -13.83 11.11
CA ALA A 110 6.74 -15.19 10.71
C ALA A 110 8.20 -15.35 10.26
N LYS A 111 8.86 -14.26 9.84
CA LYS A 111 10.21 -14.25 9.27
C LYS A 111 11.12 -13.26 10.00
N TRP A 112 10.96 -13.13 11.32
CA TRP A 112 11.65 -12.10 12.10
C TRP A 112 13.16 -12.10 11.91
N GLU A 113 13.79 -13.28 11.91
CA GLU A 113 15.24 -13.41 11.74
C GLU A 113 15.76 -12.82 10.42
N PHE A 114 14.92 -12.81 9.38
CA PHE A 114 15.26 -12.23 8.08
C PHE A 114 14.82 -10.75 7.97
N VAL A 115 13.76 -10.35 8.69
CA VAL A 115 13.20 -8.98 8.60
C VAL A 115 13.93 -8.04 9.54
N ALA A 116 14.38 -8.49 10.72
CA ALA A 116 15.08 -7.62 11.67
C ALA A 116 16.32 -6.94 11.05
N PRO A 117 17.21 -7.63 10.32
CA PRO A 117 18.31 -6.96 9.62
C PRO A 117 17.86 -5.94 8.56
N LEU A 118 16.72 -6.19 7.89
CA LEU A 118 16.17 -5.22 6.93
C LEU A 118 15.70 -3.94 7.64
N PHE A 119 15.08 -4.07 8.83
CA PHE A 119 14.68 -2.92 9.63
C PHE A 119 15.90 -2.14 10.15
N GLU A 120 16.96 -2.83 10.55
CA GLU A 120 18.22 -2.20 10.93
C GLU A 120 18.89 -1.45 9.76
N TYR A 121 18.85 -2.01 8.54
CA TYR A 121 19.30 -1.31 7.33
C TYR A 121 18.52 -0.02 7.04
N LEU A 122 17.27 0.05 7.52
CA LEU A 122 16.44 1.25 7.45
C LEU A 122 16.70 2.27 8.55
N GLY A 123 17.72 2.04 9.40
CA GLY A 123 18.11 2.91 10.51
C GLY A 123 17.19 2.80 11.73
N THR A 124 16.40 1.73 11.85
CA THR A 124 15.41 1.59 12.92
C THR A 124 15.91 0.68 14.04
N ASP A 125 15.35 0.84 15.25
CA ASP A 125 15.57 -0.09 16.35
C ASP A 125 14.63 -1.31 16.21
N ALA A 126 15.16 -2.43 15.72
CA ALA A 126 14.42 -3.66 15.54
C ALA A 126 13.80 -4.21 16.85
N LYS A 127 14.37 -3.91 18.03
CA LYS A 127 13.84 -4.36 19.32
C LYS A 127 12.46 -3.77 19.63
N ILE A 128 12.20 -2.53 19.22
CA ILE A 128 10.89 -1.88 19.39
C ILE A 128 9.83 -2.67 18.63
N PHE A 129 10.12 -3.02 17.38
CA PHE A 129 9.19 -3.83 16.57
C PHE A 129 8.99 -5.22 17.15
N GLN A 130 10.06 -5.87 17.64
CA GLN A 130 9.97 -7.17 18.28
C GLN A 130 9.09 -7.14 19.54
N ALA A 131 9.20 -6.09 20.35
CA ALA A 131 8.37 -5.93 21.55
C ALA A 131 6.88 -5.70 21.22
N MET A 132 6.58 -5.02 20.11
CA MET A 132 5.21 -4.73 19.68
C MET A 132 4.58 -5.88 18.86
N ALA A 133 5.38 -6.74 18.25
CA ALA A 133 4.96 -7.79 17.33
C ALA A 133 3.85 -8.71 17.90
N PRO A 134 3.91 -9.21 19.17
CA PRO A 134 2.87 -10.09 19.70
C PRO A 134 1.48 -9.43 19.74
N ALA A 135 1.41 -8.14 20.10
CA ALA A 135 0.14 -7.41 20.16
C ALA A 135 -0.46 -7.19 18.78
N PHE A 136 0.36 -6.76 17.80
CA PHE A 136 -0.10 -6.60 16.43
C PHE A 136 -0.49 -7.90 15.77
N PHE A 137 0.27 -8.98 16.04
CA PHE A 137 -0.06 -10.31 15.53
C PHE A 137 -1.36 -10.84 16.10
N LEU A 138 -1.59 -10.69 17.42
CA LEU A 138 -2.86 -11.09 18.04
C LEU A 138 -4.04 -10.34 17.43
N LEU A 139 -3.93 -9.02 17.28
CA LEU A 139 -4.96 -8.21 16.62
C LEU A 139 -5.20 -8.68 15.18
N TRP A 140 -4.15 -8.94 14.43
CA TRP A 140 -4.22 -9.43 13.06
C TRP A 140 -4.91 -10.80 12.98
N VAL A 141 -4.62 -11.74 13.89
CA VAL A 141 -5.27 -13.05 13.98
C VAL A 141 -6.77 -12.89 14.26
N ILE A 142 -7.15 -12.04 15.23
CA ILE A 142 -8.56 -11.76 15.54
C ILE A 142 -9.28 -11.22 14.29
N CYS A 143 -8.69 -10.25 13.61
CA CYS A 143 -9.21 -9.72 12.35
C CYS A 143 -9.34 -10.81 11.28
N GLY A 144 -8.36 -11.71 11.20
CA GLY A 144 -8.36 -12.87 10.30
C GLY A 144 -9.51 -13.83 10.56
N LEU A 145 -9.74 -14.20 11.81
CA LEU A 145 -10.84 -15.10 12.19
C LEU A 145 -12.20 -14.52 11.82
N ILE A 146 -12.42 -13.23 12.11
CA ILE A 146 -13.65 -12.52 11.73
C ILE A 146 -13.82 -12.49 10.20
N SER A 147 -12.75 -12.22 9.48
CA SER A 147 -12.74 -12.12 8.01
C SER A 147 -13.01 -13.45 7.35
N LEU A 148 -12.30 -14.50 7.74
CA LEU A 148 -12.44 -15.85 7.17
C LEU A 148 -13.83 -16.42 7.44
N LYS A 149 -14.38 -16.20 8.67
CA LYS A 149 -15.75 -16.57 8.99
C LYS A 149 -16.75 -15.90 8.05
N SER A 150 -16.61 -14.58 7.83
CA SER A 150 -17.49 -13.85 6.92
C SER A 150 -17.40 -14.34 5.49
N LEU A 151 -16.19 -14.59 4.98
CA LEU A 151 -15.98 -15.14 3.62
C LEU A 151 -16.63 -16.50 3.43
N PHE A 152 -16.55 -17.34 4.46
CA PHE A 152 -17.16 -18.66 4.44
C PHE A 152 -18.68 -18.58 4.47
N GLU A 153 -19.26 -17.76 5.38
CA GLU A 153 -20.70 -17.52 5.46
C GLU A 153 -21.28 -16.95 4.15
N ASP A 154 -20.55 -16.05 3.51
CA ASP A 154 -20.95 -15.40 2.24
C ASP A 154 -20.70 -16.28 1.01
N LYS A 155 -20.15 -17.49 1.18
CA LYS A 155 -19.77 -18.42 0.10
C LYS A 155 -18.85 -17.78 -0.95
N ASN A 156 -18.00 -16.83 -0.54
CA ASN A 156 -17.07 -16.13 -1.43
C ASN A 156 -15.77 -16.92 -1.57
N TYR A 157 -15.84 -18.08 -2.20
CA TYR A 157 -14.71 -19.02 -2.34
C TYR A 157 -13.55 -18.45 -3.15
N SER A 158 -13.82 -17.55 -4.10
CA SER A 158 -12.76 -16.89 -4.88
C SER A 158 -11.88 -16.01 -3.99
N SER A 159 -12.50 -15.17 -3.16
CA SER A 159 -11.76 -14.33 -2.21
C SER A 159 -11.08 -15.16 -1.13
N PHE A 160 -11.71 -16.23 -0.67
CA PHE A 160 -11.13 -17.17 0.28
C PHE A 160 -9.87 -17.83 -0.31
N GLY A 161 -9.94 -18.33 -1.55
CA GLY A 161 -8.79 -18.94 -2.24
C GLY A 161 -7.64 -17.97 -2.46
N LEU A 162 -7.93 -16.74 -2.88
CA LEU A 162 -6.89 -15.71 -3.05
C LEU A 162 -6.23 -15.36 -1.70
N THR A 163 -7.02 -15.16 -0.65
CA THR A 163 -6.49 -14.89 0.71
C THR A 163 -5.60 -16.04 1.17
N THR A 164 -6.03 -17.28 0.98
CA THR A 164 -5.23 -18.48 1.32
C THR A 164 -3.92 -18.51 0.54
N ALA A 165 -3.93 -18.22 -0.76
CA ALA A 165 -2.72 -18.14 -1.57
C ALA A 165 -1.75 -17.06 -1.05
N MET A 166 -2.26 -15.88 -0.66
CA MET A 166 -1.45 -14.82 -0.05
C MET A 166 -0.81 -15.26 1.27
N LEU A 167 -1.55 -15.96 2.13
CA LEU A 167 -1.02 -16.50 3.39
C LEU A 167 0.07 -17.53 3.14
N ILE A 168 -0.14 -18.43 2.19
CA ILE A 168 0.85 -19.44 1.80
C ILE A 168 2.14 -18.77 1.30
N THR A 169 2.03 -17.79 0.41
CA THR A 169 3.20 -17.05 -0.10
C THR A 169 3.94 -16.32 1.01
N ALA A 170 3.21 -15.67 1.94
CA ALA A 170 3.81 -14.97 3.08
C ALA A 170 4.57 -15.90 4.04
N ILE A 171 4.10 -17.14 4.20
CA ILE A 171 4.72 -18.11 5.09
C ILE A 171 5.88 -18.84 4.41
N LEU A 172 5.75 -19.23 3.14
CA LEU A 172 6.73 -20.09 2.48
C LEU A 172 7.89 -19.33 1.82
N LEU A 173 7.65 -18.12 1.30
CA LEU A 173 8.65 -17.39 0.53
C LEU A 173 9.49 -16.44 1.41
N PRO A 174 10.71 -16.07 0.96
CA PRO A 174 11.52 -15.03 1.62
C PRO A 174 10.77 -13.69 1.72
N PRO A 175 11.05 -12.87 2.75
CA PRO A 175 10.28 -11.65 3.03
C PRO A 175 10.16 -10.67 1.85
N LEU A 176 11.28 -10.34 1.22
CA LEU A 176 11.30 -9.40 0.09
C LEU A 176 10.56 -9.95 -1.14
N LEU A 177 10.64 -11.28 -1.38
CA LEU A 177 9.89 -11.92 -2.46
C LEU A 177 8.39 -11.93 -2.17
N SER A 178 7.99 -12.27 -0.94
CA SER A 178 6.59 -12.19 -0.51
C SER A 178 6.03 -10.80 -0.68
N PHE A 179 6.79 -9.78 -0.27
CA PHE A 179 6.41 -8.38 -0.47
C PHE A 179 6.33 -8.01 -1.96
N ALA A 180 7.30 -8.41 -2.78
CA ALA A 180 7.30 -8.13 -4.22
C ALA A 180 6.08 -8.75 -4.92
N ILE A 181 5.74 -10.01 -4.63
CA ILE A 181 4.57 -10.69 -5.20
C ILE A 181 3.28 -9.97 -4.80
N TYR A 182 3.12 -9.66 -3.52
CA TYR A 182 1.95 -8.94 -3.04
C TYR A 182 1.87 -7.53 -3.64
N PHE A 183 2.93 -6.75 -3.47
CA PHE A 183 2.95 -5.34 -3.85
C PHE A 183 2.87 -5.15 -5.36
N CYS A 184 3.64 -5.87 -6.15
CA CYS A 184 3.64 -5.70 -7.60
C CYS A 184 2.52 -6.49 -8.29
N GLY A 185 2.29 -7.75 -7.85
CA GLY A 185 1.36 -8.64 -8.51
C GLY A 185 -0.11 -8.37 -8.18
N LEU A 186 -0.41 -8.03 -6.93
CA LEU A 186 -1.79 -7.79 -6.50
C LEU A 186 -2.11 -6.29 -6.41
N HIS A 187 -1.36 -5.56 -5.58
CA HIS A 187 -1.66 -4.17 -5.28
C HIS A 187 -1.41 -3.25 -6.49
N SER A 188 -0.16 -3.13 -6.93
CA SER A 188 0.23 -2.18 -7.97
C SER A 188 -0.44 -2.49 -9.31
N PHE A 189 -0.47 -3.77 -9.70
CA PHE A 189 -1.12 -4.20 -10.93
C PHE A 189 -2.64 -3.97 -10.87
N GLY A 190 -3.29 -4.35 -9.78
CA GLY A 190 -4.73 -4.12 -9.57
C GLY A 190 -5.09 -2.64 -9.57
N HIS A 191 -4.26 -1.80 -8.91
CA HIS A 191 -4.43 -0.35 -8.91
C HIS A 191 -4.25 0.23 -10.33
N TYR A 192 -3.20 -0.18 -11.03
CA TYR A 192 -2.94 0.25 -12.40
C TYR A 192 -4.10 -0.12 -13.34
N GLN A 193 -4.60 -1.34 -13.29
CA GLN A 193 -5.75 -1.78 -14.08
C GLN A 193 -6.99 -0.92 -13.81
N ARG A 194 -7.35 -0.71 -12.54
CA ARG A 194 -8.50 0.13 -12.16
C ARG A 194 -8.35 1.57 -12.65
N GLY A 195 -7.16 2.15 -12.47
CA GLY A 195 -6.88 3.50 -12.94
C GLY A 195 -7.00 3.64 -14.45
N MET A 196 -6.44 2.71 -15.22
CA MET A 196 -6.53 2.73 -16.69
C MET A 196 -7.97 2.51 -17.19
N GLN A 197 -8.74 1.61 -16.57
CA GLN A 197 -10.15 1.42 -16.88
C GLN A 197 -10.95 2.70 -16.58
N TYR A 198 -10.71 3.33 -15.45
CA TYR A 198 -11.33 4.60 -15.09
C TYR A 198 -11.01 5.71 -16.09
N LEU A 199 -9.76 5.80 -16.53
CA LEU A 199 -9.30 6.75 -17.55
C LEU A 199 -9.76 6.35 -18.96
N LYS A 200 -10.44 5.21 -19.14
CA LYS A 200 -10.84 4.64 -20.46
C LYS A 200 -9.65 4.52 -21.43
N ARG A 201 -8.49 4.18 -20.92
CA ARG A 201 -7.24 4.03 -21.69
C ARG A 201 -6.86 2.56 -21.85
N SER A 202 -6.12 2.27 -22.92
CA SER A 202 -5.52 0.95 -23.11
C SER A 202 -4.34 0.76 -22.15
N LEU A 203 -4.26 -0.41 -21.51
CA LEU A 203 -3.12 -0.81 -20.68
C LEU A 203 -1.78 -0.82 -21.46
N LYS A 204 -1.85 -0.93 -22.79
CA LYS A 204 -0.66 -0.99 -23.67
C LYS A 204 -0.12 0.38 -24.10
N SER A 205 -0.84 1.47 -23.78
CA SER A 205 -0.49 2.83 -24.21
C SER A 205 -0.44 3.78 -23.02
N PRO A 206 0.62 3.69 -22.18
CA PRO A 206 0.82 4.64 -21.09
C PRO A 206 1.02 6.05 -21.65
N SER A 207 0.52 7.07 -20.94
CA SER A 207 0.71 8.45 -21.34
C SER A 207 2.19 8.86 -21.21
N PRO A 208 2.69 9.79 -22.05
CA PRO A 208 4.06 10.31 -21.89
C PRO A 208 4.32 10.89 -20.49
N ARG A 209 3.29 11.49 -19.86
CA ARG A 209 3.40 12.04 -18.51
C ARG A 209 3.57 10.96 -17.46
N LEU A 210 2.82 9.86 -17.56
CA LEU A 210 3.00 8.70 -16.68
C LEU A 210 4.44 8.18 -16.77
N MET A 211 4.99 8.07 -17.97
CA MET A 211 6.38 7.66 -18.18
C MET A 211 7.35 8.65 -17.54
N THR A 212 7.14 9.97 -17.71
CA THR A 212 7.97 11.01 -17.11
C THR A 212 7.95 10.95 -15.60
N LEU A 213 6.77 10.82 -14.96
CA LEU A 213 6.65 10.72 -13.51
C LEU A 213 7.28 9.45 -12.95
N THR A 214 7.14 8.33 -13.65
CA THR A 214 7.85 7.08 -13.32
C THR A 214 9.37 7.25 -13.38
N LEU A 215 9.88 7.87 -14.44
CA LEU A 215 11.30 8.14 -14.57
C LEU A 215 11.82 9.06 -13.46
N LEU A 216 11.07 10.11 -13.11
CA LEU A 216 11.42 10.99 -12.00
C LEU A 216 11.47 10.23 -10.66
N ALA A 217 10.53 9.31 -10.41
CA ALA A 217 10.55 8.48 -9.22
C ALA A 217 11.79 7.58 -9.18
N TRP A 218 12.18 6.96 -10.29
CA TRP A 218 13.41 6.16 -10.37
C TRP A 218 14.68 7.00 -10.18
N ILE A 219 14.75 8.20 -10.78
CA ILE A 219 15.88 9.13 -10.58
C ILE A 219 15.95 9.56 -9.11
N SER A 220 14.81 9.88 -8.49
CA SER A 220 14.77 10.26 -7.07
C SER A 220 15.25 9.13 -6.16
N MET A 221 14.86 7.89 -6.47
CA MET A 221 15.31 6.71 -5.73
C MET A 221 16.82 6.48 -5.90
N ALA A 222 17.33 6.55 -7.13
CA ALA A 222 18.76 6.43 -7.39
C ALA A 222 19.57 7.54 -6.69
N GLY A 223 19.07 8.77 -6.71
CA GLY A 223 19.66 9.90 -6.01
C GLY A 223 19.69 9.70 -4.48
N LEU A 224 18.57 9.23 -3.91
CA LEU A 224 18.50 8.94 -2.48
C LEU A 224 19.46 7.79 -2.10
N THR A 225 19.47 6.71 -2.87
CA THR A 225 20.41 5.60 -2.67
C THR A 225 21.87 6.07 -2.73
N TYR A 226 22.19 6.92 -3.69
CA TYR A 226 23.53 7.51 -3.82
C TYR A 226 23.92 8.34 -2.60
N VAL A 227 23.02 9.18 -2.09
CA VAL A 227 23.27 9.98 -0.89
C VAL A 227 23.45 9.08 0.34
N LEU A 228 22.61 8.07 0.52
CA LEU A 228 22.72 7.13 1.64
C LEU A 228 24.04 6.35 1.60
N ARG A 229 24.62 6.12 0.42
CA ARG A 229 25.85 5.36 0.23
C ARG A 229 27.07 5.98 0.90
N PHE A 230 27.05 7.27 1.21
CA PHE A 230 28.17 7.93 1.89
C PHE A 230 28.31 7.49 3.36
N ASN A 231 27.22 7.01 3.99
CA ASN A 231 27.20 6.66 5.42
C ASN A 231 26.72 5.22 5.68
N ALA A 232 26.49 4.42 4.64
CA ALA A 232 25.93 3.08 4.78
C ALA A 232 26.54 2.07 3.79
N THR A 233 26.32 0.78 4.03
CA THR A 233 26.67 -0.28 3.07
C THR A 233 25.81 -0.21 1.81
N ILE A 234 26.20 -0.90 0.75
CA ILE A 234 25.43 -0.97 -0.49
C ILE A 234 24.02 -1.50 -0.22
N GLU A 235 23.92 -2.59 0.55
CA GLU A 235 22.66 -3.23 0.90
C GLU A 235 21.74 -2.25 1.65
N ALA A 236 22.25 -1.61 2.70
CA ALA A 236 21.48 -0.64 3.48
C ALA A 236 21.05 0.56 2.63
N SER A 237 21.92 1.04 1.73
CA SER A 237 21.62 2.19 0.86
C SER A 237 20.52 1.88 -0.16
N VAL A 238 20.55 0.67 -0.76
CA VAL A 238 19.53 0.27 -1.74
C VAL A 238 18.20 -0.02 -1.04
N ILE A 239 18.21 -0.74 0.08
CA ILE A 239 17.00 -0.96 0.88
C ILE A 239 16.43 0.37 1.35
N GLY A 240 17.27 1.26 1.89
CA GLY A 240 16.88 2.61 2.30
C GLY A 240 16.28 3.41 1.14
N GLY A 241 16.96 3.47 -0.01
CA GLY A 241 16.47 4.17 -1.20
C GLY A 241 15.09 3.69 -1.64
N VAL A 242 14.86 2.37 -1.66
CA VAL A 242 13.57 1.77 -2.04
C VAL A 242 12.49 2.07 -1.01
N PHE A 243 12.70 1.69 0.26
CA PHE A 243 11.63 1.76 1.26
C PHE A 243 11.34 3.16 1.77
N ILE A 244 12.36 4.03 1.91
CA ILE A 244 12.16 5.44 2.27
C ILE A 244 11.36 6.15 1.17
N LEU A 245 11.69 5.91 -0.10
CA LEU A 245 10.94 6.52 -1.19
C LEU A 245 9.53 5.93 -1.31
N LEU A 246 9.36 4.63 -1.10
CA LEU A 246 8.02 4.02 -1.06
C LEU A 246 7.16 4.68 0.02
N PHE A 247 7.68 4.83 1.24
CA PHE A 247 6.97 5.55 2.30
C PHE A 247 6.62 6.98 1.89
N ALA A 248 7.61 7.71 1.40
CA ALA A 248 7.45 9.12 1.03
C ALA A 248 6.40 9.32 -0.08
N LEU A 249 6.39 8.44 -1.10
CA LEU A 249 5.40 8.46 -2.17
C LEU A 249 4.03 7.95 -1.72
N THR A 250 3.96 7.06 -0.73
CA THR A 250 2.69 6.56 -0.19
C THR A 250 1.87 7.68 0.45
N LEU A 251 2.50 8.68 1.07
CA LEU A 251 1.80 9.78 1.72
C LEU A 251 0.87 10.56 0.76
N PRO A 252 1.36 11.17 -0.33
CA PRO A 252 0.49 11.84 -1.29
C PRO A 252 -0.43 10.88 -2.04
N HIS A 253 0.03 9.68 -2.37
CA HIS A 253 -0.75 8.65 -3.04
C HIS A 253 -2.00 8.27 -2.24
N MET A 254 -1.86 7.93 -0.97
CA MET A 254 -3.00 7.63 -0.09
C MET A 254 -3.95 8.81 0.09
N LEU A 255 -3.41 10.03 0.22
CA LEU A 255 -4.27 11.21 0.29
C LEU A 255 -5.19 11.31 -0.92
N ILE A 256 -4.69 10.98 -2.10
CA ILE A 256 -5.48 11.00 -3.34
C ILE A 256 -6.44 9.82 -3.41
N ILE A 257 -5.93 8.60 -3.30
CA ILE A 257 -6.67 7.37 -3.59
C ILE A 257 -7.66 7.02 -2.48
N ASP A 258 -7.26 7.19 -1.21
CA ASP A 258 -8.08 6.76 -0.08
C ASP A 258 -8.94 7.87 0.53
N LEU A 259 -8.57 9.14 0.34
CA LEU A 259 -9.28 10.25 0.96
C LEU A 259 -9.99 11.17 -0.02
N LEU A 260 -9.34 11.61 -1.11
CA LEU A 260 -9.91 12.57 -2.04
C LEU A 260 -10.85 11.92 -3.06
N LEU A 261 -10.37 10.92 -3.81
CA LEU A 261 -11.15 10.29 -4.89
C LEU A 261 -12.44 9.63 -4.39
N PRO A 262 -12.47 8.87 -3.27
CA PRO A 262 -13.72 8.27 -2.79
C PRO A 262 -14.80 9.28 -2.38
N ARG A 263 -14.41 10.50 -1.98
CA ARG A 263 -15.36 11.57 -1.63
C ARG A 263 -15.99 12.23 -2.85
N ILE A 264 -15.32 12.17 -3.99
CA ILE A 264 -15.72 12.86 -5.21
C ILE A 264 -16.36 11.89 -6.20
N ASP A 265 -15.89 10.64 -6.24
CA ASP A 265 -16.33 9.62 -7.17
C ASP A 265 -16.58 8.28 -6.49
N PRO A 266 -17.85 7.81 -6.49
CA PRO A 266 -18.21 6.52 -5.92
C PRO A 266 -17.47 5.31 -6.53
N TYR A 267 -16.89 5.45 -7.73
CA TYR A 267 -16.07 4.40 -8.35
C TYR A 267 -14.88 3.99 -7.47
N TRP A 268 -14.31 4.96 -6.74
CA TRP A 268 -13.16 4.77 -5.85
C TRP A 268 -13.56 4.46 -4.41
N SER A 269 -14.88 4.45 -4.10
CA SER A 269 -15.33 4.12 -2.76
C SER A 269 -15.13 2.63 -2.47
N PRO A 270 -14.53 2.28 -1.33
CA PRO A 270 -14.46 0.90 -0.87
C PRO A 270 -15.84 0.37 -0.42
N ILE A 271 -16.84 1.27 -0.29
CA ILE A 271 -18.20 0.93 0.13
C ILE A 271 -19.05 0.65 -1.11
N PRO A 272 -19.76 -0.49 -1.19
CA PRO A 272 -20.61 -0.81 -2.33
C PRO A 272 -21.69 0.26 -2.60
N LYS A 273 -21.93 0.57 -3.89
CA LYS A 273 -22.92 1.57 -4.37
C LYS A 273 -24.30 1.57 -3.66
N PRO A 274 -24.91 0.43 -3.28
CA PRO A 274 -26.22 0.42 -2.59
C PRO A 274 -26.20 1.11 -1.21
N LEU A 275 -25.04 1.18 -0.56
CA LEU A 275 -24.90 1.80 0.77
C LEU A 275 -24.69 3.32 0.68
N LEU A 276 -24.03 3.77 -0.37
CA LEU A 276 -23.82 5.20 -0.61
C LEU A 276 -25.15 5.92 -0.86
N ASN A 277 -26.04 5.32 -1.63
CA ASN A 277 -27.36 5.90 -1.92
C ASN A 277 -28.25 6.01 -0.68
N HIS A 278 -28.12 5.07 0.27
CA HIS A 278 -28.89 5.09 1.51
C HIS A 278 -28.38 6.14 2.52
N THR A 279 -27.08 6.45 2.49
CA THR A 279 -26.49 7.50 3.35
C THR A 279 -26.85 8.89 2.79
N LEU A 280 -26.75 9.08 1.48
CA LEU A 280 -27.08 10.32 0.81
C LEU A 280 -28.59 10.65 0.87
N SER A 281 -29.48 9.63 0.80
CA SER A 281 -30.91 9.82 0.98
C SER A 281 -31.28 10.21 2.43
N LYS A 282 -30.63 9.67 3.44
CA LYS A 282 -30.84 10.05 4.84
C LYS A 282 -30.30 11.42 5.20
N GLU A 283 -29.24 11.87 4.56
CA GLU A 283 -28.72 13.24 4.74
C GLU A 283 -29.62 14.27 4.03
N ALA A 284 -30.16 13.92 2.86
CA ALA A 284 -31.12 14.76 2.14
C ALA A 284 -32.49 14.85 2.87
N GLU A 285 -32.88 13.81 3.60
CA GLU A 285 -34.11 13.79 4.41
C GLU A 285 -33.99 14.57 5.73
N LYS A 286 -32.76 14.65 6.28
CA LYS A 286 -32.45 15.47 7.48
C LYS A 286 -32.28 16.96 7.17
N SER A 287 -32.11 17.32 5.91
CA SER A 287 -31.94 18.72 5.45
C SER A 287 -33.26 19.36 4.93
N ARG A 288 -34.37 18.61 4.99
CA ARG A 288 -35.73 19.10 4.76
C ARG A 288 -36.50 19.19 6.06
#